data_1929f0c9e6a55f0a6eac847544da3e6b
#
_entry.id   1929f0c9e6a55f0a6eac847544da3e6b
#
_cell.length_a   1.000
_cell.length_b   1.000
_cell.length_c   1.000
_cell.angle_alpha   90.00
_cell.angle_beta   90.00
_cell.angle_gamma   90.00
#
_symmetry.space_group_name_H-M   'P 1'
#
loop_
_entity.id
_entity.type
_entity.pdbx_description
1 polymer ?
#
loop_
_entity_poly.entity_id
_entity_poly.type
_entity_poly.pdbx_seq_one_letter_code
_entity_poly.pdbx_strand_id
1 'polypeptide(L)' 'MPREKFTAGEAAEVNCVYVENGKRVTGWLAGTVIEADHRMAAVKFTTDVFSSNGWLIPDRILWCAHGSSNIRRPRRTP' A
#
# COMPACT_ATOMS: atom_id res chain seq x y z
N MET A 1 -7.10 22.35 -3.85
CA MET A 1 -6.08 21.38 -4.26
C MET A 1 -6.75 20.09 -4.67
N PRO A 2 -6.46 19.58 -5.84
CA PRO A 2 -7.00 18.30 -6.21
C PRO A 2 -6.36 17.21 -5.36
N ARG A 3 -7.14 16.23 -5.02
CA ARG A 3 -6.61 15.06 -4.34
C ARG A 3 -5.79 14.25 -5.30
N GLU A 4 -4.71 13.70 -4.78
CA GLU A 4 -3.94 12.76 -5.56
C GLU A 4 -4.73 11.48 -5.69
N LYS A 5 -4.83 11.00 -6.91
CA LYS A 5 -5.44 9.70 -7.17
C LYS A 5 -4.41 8.78 -7.79
N PHE A 6 -4.48 7.53 -7.39
CA PHE A 6 -3.58 6.52 -7.92
C PHE A 6 -4.26 5.80 -9.07
N THR A 7 -3.47 5.38 -10.05
CA THR A 7 -3.97 4.62 -11.18
C THR A 7 -3.24 3.29 -11.27
N ALA A 8 -3.89 2.32 -11.89
CA ALA A 8 -3.30 0.99 -12.04
C ALA A 8 -1.97 1.08 -12.78
N GLY A 9 -0.98 0.36 -12.29
CA GLY A 9 0.35 0.31 -12.87
C GLY A 9 1.36 1.19 -12.19
N GLU A 10 0.93 2.17 -11.38
CA GLU A 10 1.92 3.04 -10.74
C GLU A 10 2.37 2.46 -9.40
N ALA A 11 3.54 2.91 -8.97
CA ALA A 11 4.09 2.52 -7.68
C ALA A 11 3.44 3.31 -6.56
N ALA A 12 3.30 2.68 -5.41
CA ALA A 12 2.76 3.34 -4.22
C ALA A 12 3.44 2.77 -3.00
N GLU A 13 3.45 3.54 -1.92
CA GLU A 13 3.87 3.05 -0.61
C GLU A 13 2.70 3.10 0.34
N VAL A 14 2.56 2.07 1.16
CA VAL A 14 1.47 1.97 2.13
C VAL A 14 2.06 1.77 3.51
N ASN A 15 1.55 2.53 4.47
CA ASN A 15 1.93 2.35 5.86
C ASN A 15 1.13 1.18 6.42
N CYS A 16 1.81 0.08 6.66
CA CYS A 16 1.15 -1.16 7.08
C CYS A 16 2.10 -2.04 7.87
N VAL A 17 1.57 -3.13 8.38
CA VAL A 17 2.37 -4.15 9.04
C VAL A 17 2.76 -5.19 7.99
N TYR A 18 4.04 -5.50 7.91
CA TYR A 18 4.55 -6.46 6.94
C TYR A 18 5.70 -7.25 7.57
N VAL A 19 6.20 -8.24 6.84
CA VAL A 19 7.30 -9.07 7.33
C VAL A 19 8.60 -8.61 6.69
N GLU A 20 9.59 -8.38 7.54
CA GLU A 20 10.94 -8.05 7.11
C GLU A 20 11.93 -8.87 7.93
N ASN A 21 12.77 -9.66 7.26
CA ASN A 21 13.75 -10.53 7.93
C ASN A 21 13.08 -11.45 8.94
N GLY A 22 11.91 -11.99 8.60
CA GLY A 22 11.19 -12.93 9.45
C GLY A 22 10.44 -12.31 10.61
N LYS A 23 10.40 -10.99 10.70
CA LYS A 23 9.71 -10.29 11.80
C LYS A 23 8.65 -9.37 11.26
N ARG A 24 7.60 -9.17 12.05
CA ARG A 24 6.58 -8.19 11.73
C ARG A 24 7.09 -6.80 12.07
N VAL A 25 7.00 -5.90 11.13
CA VAL A 25 7.37 -4.50 11.32
C VAL A 25 6.26 -3.62 10.80
N THR A 26 6.19 -2.39 11.28
CA THR A 26 5.23 -1.39 10.80
C THR A 26 6.01 -0.29 10.09
N GLY A 27 5.58 0.05 8.90
CA GLY A 27 6.23 1.11 8.16
C GLY A 27 5.69 1.22 6.75
N TRP A 28 6.38 2.00 5.95
CA TRP A 28 6.01 2.24 4.56
C TRP A 28 6.57 1.14 3.69
N LEU A 29 5.68 0.41 3.04
CA LEU A 29 6.04 -0.71 2.17
C LEU A 29 5.70 -0.37 0.73
N ALA A 30 6.67 -0.56 -0.16
CA ALA A 30 6.48 -0.31 -1.58
C ALA A 30 5.66 -1.42 -2.22
N GLY A 31 4.74 -1.03 -3.08
CA GLY A 31 3.92 -1.96 -3.84
C GLY A 31 3.50 -1.36 -5.15
N THR A 32 2.65 -2.07 -5.87
CA THR A 32 2.15 -1.66 -7.17
C THR A 32 0.64 -1.58 -7.14
N VAL A 33 0.09 -0.47 -7.63
CA VAL A 33 -1.36 -0.33 -7.78
C VAL A 33 -1.80 -1.24 -8.91
N ILE A 34 -2.66 -2.20 -8.60
CA ILE A 34 -3.14 -3.16 -9.60
C ILE A 34 -4.56 -2.83 -10.07
N GLU A 35 -5.27 -2.05 -9.29
CA GLU A 35 -6.65 -1.69 -9.61
C GLU A 35 -6.98 -0.41 -8.86
N ALA A 36 -7.79 0.45 -9.47
CA ALA A 36 -8.21 1.67 -8.80
C ALA A 36 -9.57 2.10 -9.36
N ASP A 37 -10.41 2.61 -8.47
CA ASP A 37 -11.64 3.28 -8.87
C ASP A 37 -11.59 4.71 -8.32
N HIS A 38 -12.74 5.41 -8.32
CA HIS A 38 -12.73 6.80 -7.89
C HIS A 38 -12.54 6.99 -6.39
N ARG A 39 -12.65 5.91 -5.60
CA ARG A 39 -12.53 5.97 -4.13
C ARG A 39 -11.28 5.30 -3.60
N MET A 40 -10.90 4.17 -4.19
CA MET A 40 -9.92 3.28 -3.59
C MET A 40 -8.88 2.87 -4.61
N ALA A 41 -7.71 2.55 -4.10
CA ALA A 41 -6.65 1.91 -4.87
C ALA A 41 -6.28 0.60 -4.19
N ALA A 42 -6.12 -0.45 -4.99
CA ALA A 42 -5.67 -1.75 -4.52
C ALA A 42 -4.17 -1.86 -4.79
N VAL A 43 -3.39 -2.05 -3.74
CA VAL A 43 -1.94 -2.11 -3.85
C VAL A 43 -1.48 -3.52 -3.53
N LYS A 44 -0.73 -4.11 -4.44
CA LYS A 44 -0.21 -5.46 -4.28
C LYS A 44 1.26 -5.41 -3.89
N PHE A 45 1.62 -6.29 -2.97
CA PHE A 45 2.97 -6.37 -2.44
C PHE A 45 3.61 -7.72 -2.75
N THR A 46 4.93 -7.80 -2.60
CA THR A 46 5.67 -9.03 -2.80
C THR A 46 6.01 -9.75 -1.51
N THR A 47 5.66 -9.16 -0.38
CA THR A 47 5.88 -9.78 0.93
C THR A 47 4.55 -9.86 1.67
N ASP A 48 4.51 -10.65 2.73
CA ASP A 48 3.32 -10.79 3.53
C ASP A 48 2.95 -9.49 4.22
N VAL A 49 1.69 -9.14 4.15
CA VAL A 49 1.13 -7.96 4.82
C VAL A 49 -0.03 -8.39 5.70
N PHE A 50 -0.35 -7.55 6.67
CA PHE A 50 -1.35 -7.87 7.69
C PHE A 50 -2.36 -6.73 7.80
N SER A 51 -3.60 -7.10 8.12
CA SER A 51 -4.64 -6.11 8.38
C SER A 51 -4.36 -5.39 9.70
N SER A 52 -5.12 -4.32 9.95
CA SER A 52 -4.99 -3.58 11.21
C SER A 52 -5.32 -4.45 12.42
N ASN A 53 -6.06 -5.54 12.24
CA ASN A 53 -6.37 -6.48 13.30
C ASN A 53 -5.33 -7.58 13.45
N GLY A 54 -4.26 -7.55 12.67
CA GLY A 54 -3.20 -8.54 12.77
C GLY A 54 -3.42 -9.80 11.95
N TRP A 55 -4.43 -9.82 11.08
CA TRP A 55 -4.69 -10.97 10.22
C TRP A 55 -3.84 -10.91 8.97
N LEU A 56 -3.30 -12.05 8.59
CA LEU A 56 -2.58 -12.17 7.32
C LEU A 56 -3.53 -11.87 6.16
N ILE A 57 -3.05 -11.09 5.20
CA ILE A 57 -3.79 -10.81 3.97
C ILE A 57 -3.32 -11.82 2.91
N PRO A 58 -4.14 -12.83 2.56
CA PRO A 58 -3.65 -13.95 1.75
C PRO A 58 -3.18 -13.56 0.36
N ASP A 59 -3.81 -12.57 -0.26
CA ASP A 59 -3.49 -12.18 -1.63
C ASP A 59 -2.47 -11.04 -1.69
N ARG A 60 -2.00 -10.56 -0.54
CA ARG A 60 -1.03 -9.46 -0.44
C ARG A 60 -1.52 -8.18 -1.09
N ILE A 61 -2.82 -7.95 -1.05
CA ILE A 61 -3.43 -6.75 -1.62
C ILE A 61 -4.11 -5.96 -0.51
N LEU A 62 -3.75 -4.68 -0.40
CA LEU A 62 -4.41 -3.77 0.54
C LEU A 62 -5.16 -2.71 -0.25
N TRP A 63 -6.40 -2.46 0.16
CA TRP A 63 -7.22 -1.41 -0.42
C TRP A 63 -7.10 -0.15 0.42
N CYS A 64 -6.73 0.95 -0.22
CA CYS A 64 -6.54 2.22 0.46
C CYS A 64 -7.35 3.30 -0.24
N ALA A 65 -7.98 4.16 0.55
CA ALA A 65 -8.69 5.29 -0.01
C ALA A 65 -7.70 6.28 -0.62
N HIS A 66 -8.04 6.84 -1.77
CA HIS A 66 -7.27 7.94 -2.33
C HIS A 66 -7.26 9.09 -1.31
N GLY A 67 -6.12 9.69 -1.11
CA GLY A 67 -5.99 10.77 -0.15
C GLY A 67 -5.86 10.32 1.30
N SER A 68 -5.86 9.02 1.56
CA SER A 68 -5.58 8.51 2.89
C SER A 68 -4.15 8.84 3.28
N SER A 69 -3.92 9.07 4.57
CA SER A 69 -2.56 9.30 5.08
C SER A 69 -1.72 8.03 5.08
N ASN A 70 -2.34 6.87 4.81
CA ASN A 70 -1.63 5.59 4.82
C ASN A 70 -1.14 5.15 3.45
N ILE A 71 -1.38 5.94 2.42
CA ILE A 71 -0.87 5.66 1.08
C ILE A 71 -0.23 6.91 0.51
N ARG A 72 0.91 6.72 -0.17
CA ARG A 72 1.62 7.85 -0.75
C ARG A 72 2.40 7.39 -1.97
N ARG A 73 2.82 8.35 -2.79
CA ARG A 73 3.74 8.06 -3.88
C ARG A 73 5.14 7.88 -3.31
N PRO A 74 5.94 6.97 -3.88
CA PRO A 74 7.31 6.82 -3.44
C PRO A 74 8.07 8.12 -3.62
N ARG A 75 8.93 8.42 -2.65
CA ARG A 75 9.79 9.59 -2.77
C ARG A 75 10.86 9.34 -3.81
N ARG A 76 11.09 10.34 -4.63
CA ARG A 76 12.21 10.29 -5.53
C ARG A 76 13.43 10.86 -4.81
N THR A 77 14.51 10.13 -4.90
CA THR A 77 15.78 10.62 -4.39
C THR A 77 16.52 11.29 -5.52
N PRO A 78 16.98 12.52 -5.33
CA PRO A 78 17.75 13.18 -6.38
C PRO A 78 19.02 12.42 -6.73
#